data_8d17d04dac4f21de7798366aef11feb0
#
_entry.id   8d17d04dac4f21de7798366aef11feb0
#
_cell.length_a   1.000
_cell.length_b   1.000
_cell.length_c   1.000
_cell.angle_alpha   90.00
_cell.angle_beta   90.00
_cell.angle_gamma   90.00
#
_symmetry.space_group_name_H-M   'P 1'
#
loop_
_entity.id
_entity.type
_entity.pdbx_description
1 polymer ?
#
loop_
_entity_poly.entity_id
_entity_poly.type
_entity_poly.pdbx_seq_one_letter_code
_entity_poly.pdbx_strand_id
1 'polypeptide(L)'
;MTIAADLSEHAYRQAAMFLSSLDDDWARHIAATGPCRHAAKPAREPYEALVRAIAYQQLHAKAGDAILGRLLALYPGAAFPSPGQLLDTDEAALRGCGFSATKLATIRGIAQASLDGVVPTRGEALGIAC
;
A
#
# COMPACT_ATOMS: atom_id res chain seq x y z
N MET A 1 0.75 -7.55 -20.26
CA MET A 1 0.42 -8.20 -18.98
C MET A 1 1.52 -9.17 -18.56
N THR A 2 1.86 -10.14 -19.38
CA THR A 2 2.93 -11.11 -19.13
C THR A 2 4.32 -10.45 -19.10
N ILE A 3 4.55 -9.41 -19.88
CA ILE A 3 5.82 -8.69 -19.98
C ILE A 3 6.21 -7.99 -18.68
N ALA A 4 5.24 -7.38 -17.96
CA ALA A 4 5.52 -6.68 -16.72
C ALA A 4 5.91 -7.64 -15.59
N ALA A 5 5.28 -8.81 -15.52
CA ALA A 5 5.63 -9.84 -14.54
C ALA A 5 7.01 -10.44 -14.81
N ASP A 6 7.32 -10.67 -16.08
CA ASP A 6 8.60 -11.21 -16.52
C ASP A 6 9.76 -10.22 -16.26
N LEU A 7 9.54 -8.93 -16.54
CA LEU A 7 10.51 -7.89 -16.24
C LEU A 7 10.77 -7.76 -14.72
N SER A 8 9.73 -7.91 -13.90
CA SER A 8 9.84 -7.88 -12.46
C SER A 8 10.69 -9.03 -11.92
N GLU A 9 10.43 -10.25 -12.40
CA GLU A 9 11.18 -11.45 -12.03
C GLU A 9 12.63 -11.36 -12.46
N HIS A 10 12.87 -10.89 -13.69
CA HIS A 10 14.22 -10.67 -14.19
C HIS A 10 14.97 -9.62 -13.36
N ALA A 11 14.33 -8.51 -13.02
CA ALA A 11 14.93 -7.45 -12.19
C ALA A 11 15.31 -7.96 -10.81
N TYR A 12 14.44 -8.74 -10.17
CA TYR A 12 14.73 -9.35 -8.86
C TYR A 12 15.90 -10.33 -8.93
N ARG A 13 15.98 -11.11 -10.00
CA ARG A 13 17.10 -12.04 -10.22
C ARG A 13 18.42 -11.28 -10.39
N GLN A 14 18.42 -10.22 -11.17
CA GLN A 14 19.58 -9.33 -11.35
C GLN A 14 20.02 -8.70 -10.03
N ALA A 15 19.07 -8.20 -9.24
CA ALA A 15 19.35 -7.63 -7.94
C ALA A 15 19.94 -8.66 -6.97
N ALA A 16 19.40 -9.86 -6.94
CA ALA A 16 19.91 -10.96 -6.11
C ALA A 16 21.34 -11.34 -6.49
N MET A 17 21.63 -11.41 -7.80
CA MET A 17 22.98 -11.68 -8.30
C MET A 17 23.96 -10.58 -7.90
N PHE A 18 23.56 -9.32 -8.04
CA PHE A 18 24.38 -8.18 -7.65
C PHE A 18 24.71 -8.22 -6.14
N LEU A 19 23.70 -8.38 -5.29
CA LEU A 19 23.90 -8.45 -3.83
C LEU A 19 24.77 -9.65 -3.44
N SER A 20 24.58 -10.80 -4.09
CA SER A 20 25.42 -11.98 -3.83
C SER A 20 26.88 -11.80 -4.20
N SER A 21 27.19 -10.86 -5.10
CA SER A 21 28.55 -10.56 -5.53
C SER A 21 29.30 -9.63 -4.57
N LEU A 22 28.61 -8.99 -3.61
CA LEU A 22 29.22 -8.02 -2.69
C LEU A 22 30.17 -8.70 -1.71
N ASP A 23 29.73 -9.76 -1.05
CA ASP A 23 30.52 -10.56 -0.14
C ASP A 23 29.86 -11.93 0.15
N ASP A 24 30.59 -12.77 0.88
CA ASP A 24 30.12 -14.13 1.21
C ASP A 24 28.90 -14.15 2.13
N ASP A 25 28.74 -13.16 2.99
CA ASP A 25 27.61 -13.07 3.90
C ASP A 25 26.32 -12.78 3.14
N TRP A 26 26.35 -11.85 2.19
CA TRP A 26 25.24 -11.59 1.29
C TRP A 26 24.89 -12.83 0.45
N ALA A 27 25.90 -13.47 -0.11
CA ALA A 27 25.70 -14.68 -0.92
C ALA A 27 25.03 -15.79 -0.12
N ARG A 28 25.48 -16.06 1.12
CA ARG A 28 24.87 -17.07 1.99
C ARG A 28 23.44 -16.72 2.38
N HIS A 29 23.18 -15.45 2.72
CA HIS A 29 21.84 -15.01 3.14
C HIS A 29 20.84 -15.12 1.99
N ILE A 30 21.22 -14.70 0.80
CA ILE A 30 20.36 -14.78 -0.38
C ILE A 30 20.08 -16.24 -0.76
N ALA A 31 21.11 -17.10 -0.72
CA ALA A 31 20.93 -18.53 -0.99
C ALA A 31 19.98 -19.19 0.00
N ALA A 32 20.06 -18.83 1.29
CA ALA A 32 19.20 -19.36 2.34
C ALA A 32 17.75 -18.83 2.21
N THR A 33 17.57 -17.58 1.79
CA THR A 33 16.26 -16.94 1.65
C THR A 33 15.51 -17.42 0.40
N GLY A 34 16.24 -17.67 -0.67
CA GLY A 34 15.69 -18.06 -1.97
C GLY A 34 15.26 -16.85 -2.82
N PRO A 35 14.61 -17.11 -3.97
CA PRO A 35 14.24 -16.06 -4.90
C PRO A 35 13.21 -15.10 -4.35
N CYS A 36 13.29 -13.83 -4.76
CA CYS A 36 12.32 -12.81 -4.40
C CYS A 36 10.95 -13.14 -5.03
N ARG A 37 9.93 -13.22 -4.19
CA ARG A 37 8.55 -13.49 -4.61
C ARG A 37 7.63 -12.29 -4.42
N HIS A 38 8.22 -11.11 -4.22
CA HIS A 38 7.43 -9.90 -4.08
C HIS A 38 6.65 -9.62 -5.35
N ALA A 39 5.37 -9.36 -5.20
CA ALA A 39 4.49 -8.98 -6.31
C ALA A 39 3.65 -7.78 -5.89
N ALA A 40 3.61 -6.77 -6.75
CA ALA A 40 2.71 -5.64 -6.55
C ALA A 40 1.26 -6.10 -6.70
N LYS A 41 0.34 -5.46 -5.96
CA LYS A 41 -1.11 -5.70 -6.10
C LYS A 41 -1.62 -4.87 -7.29
N PRO A 42 -1.86 -5.49 -8.46
CA PRO A 42 -2.04 -4.74 -9.70
C PRO A 42 -3.34 -3.92 -9.76
N ALA A 43 -4.37 -4.29 -9.00
CA ALA A 43 -5.66 -3.61 -9.03
C ALA A 43 -5.80 -2.50 -7.98
N ARG A 44 -4.80 -2.29 -7.14
CA ARG A 44 -4.91 -1.32 -6.04
C ARG A 44 -4.44 0.06 -6.48
N GLU A 45 -5.30 1.06 -6.28
CA GLU A 45 -4.97 2.46 -6.50
C GLU A 45 -4.02 2.99 -5.42
N PRO A 46 -3.13 3.95 -5.73
CA PRO A 46 -2.22 4.54 -4.74
C PRO A 46 -2.93 5.11 -3.51
N TYR A 47 -4.06 5.78 -3.67
CA TYR A 47 -4.87 6.28 -2.57
C TYR A 47 -5.23 5.15 -1.58
N GLU A 48 -5.78 4.05 -2.08
CA GLU A 48 -6.16 2.91 -1.24
C GLU A 48 -4.93 2.31 -0.55
N ALA A 49 -3.83 2.15 -1.26
CA ALA A 49 -2.59 1.61 -0.72
C ALA A 49 -2.05 2.48 0.43
N LEU A 50 -2.07 3.80 0.27
CA LEU A 50 -1.62 4.74 1.29
C LEU A 50 -2.53 4.69 2.54
N VAL A 51 -3.84 4.71 2.37
CA VAL A 51 -4.78 4.63 3.50
C VAL A 51 -4.59 3.32 4.26
N ARG A 52 -4.48 2.20 3.56
CA ARG A 52 -4.22 0.89 4.18
C ARG A 52 -2.90 0.88 4.95
N ALA A 53 -1.85 1.44 4.38
CA ALA A 53 -0.53 1.51 5.03
C ALA A 53 -0.60 2.30 6.35
N ILE A 54 -1.30 3.44 6.36
CA ILE A 54 -1.49 4.24 7.58
C ILE A 54 -2.29 3.46 8.63
N ALA A 55 -3.32 2.73 8.22
CA ALA A 55 -4.11 1.92 9.14
C ALA A 55 -3.26 0.89 9.90
N TYR A 56 -2.28 0.28 9.21
CA TYR A 56 -1.40 -0.74 9.80
C TYR A 56 -0.17 -0.22 10.52
N GLN A 57 0.17 1.07 10.40
CA GLN A 57 1.37 1.61 11.03
C GLN A 57 1.41 1.33 12.54
N GLN A 58 2.54 0.79 13.02
CA GLN A 58 2.80 0.47 14.42
C GLN A 58 1.80 -0.52 15.05
N LEU A 59 1.10 -1.30 14.22
CA LEU A 59 0.15 -2.31 14.67
C LEU A 59 0.53 -3.67 14.07
N HIS A 60 0.26 -4.74 14.83
CA HIS A 60 0.32 -6.07 14.22
C HIS A 60 -0.90 -6.29 13.30
N ALA A 61 -0.79 -7.26 12.40
CA ALA A 61 -1.77 -7.49 11.34
C ALA A 61 -3.21 -7.63 11.85
N LYS A 62 -3.42 -8.36 12.94
CA LYS A 62 -4.77 -8.60 13.51
C LYS A 62 -5.45 -7.30 13.95
N ALA A 63 -4.72 -6.40 14.59
CA ALA A 63 -5.25 -5.10 15.02
C ALA A 63 -5.55 -4.21 13.83
N GLY A 64 -4.66 -4.15 12.85
CA GLY A 64 -4.87 -3.41 11.60
C GLY A 64 -6.07 -3.93 10.82
N ASP A 65 -6.23 -5.25 10.72
CA ASP A 65 -7.37 -5.88 10.06
C ASP A 65 -8.69 -5.50 10.73
N ALA A 66 -8.72 -5.45 12.05
CA ALA A 66 -9.92 -5.08 12.80
C ALA A 66 -10.34 -3.62 12.53
N ILE A 67 -9.38 -2.69 12.55
CA ILE A 67 -9.63 -1.27 12.26
C ILE A 67 -10.11 -1.10 10.83
N LEU A 68 -9.42 -1.70 9.89
CA LEU A 68 -9.77 -1.62 8.48
C LEU A 68 -11.13 -2.25 8.20
N GLY A 69 -11.43 -3.39 8.83
CA GLY A 69 -12.74 -4.03 8.73
C GLY A 69 -13.88 -3.13 9.19
N ARG A 70 -13.69 -2.40 10.30
CA ARG A 70 -14.67 -1.44 10.79
C ARG A 70 -14.83 -0.24 9.84
N LEU A 71 -13.71 0.24 9.27
CA LEU A 71 -13.76 1.30 8.27
C LEU A 71 -14.59 0.86 7.05
N LEU A 72 -14.28 -0.29 6.49
CA LEU A 72 -14.97 -0.81 5.30
C LEU A 72 -16.46 -1.08 5.57
N ALA A 73 -16.82 -1.45 6.80
CA ALA A 73 -18.21 -1.68 7.20
C ALA A 73 -19.07 -0.40 7.15
N LEU A 74 -18.45 0.79 7.19
CA LEU A 74 -19.17 2.06 7.04
C LEU A 74 -19.65 2.29 5.58
N TYR A 75 -19.11 1.54 4.62
CA TYR A 75 -19.39 1.75 3.18
C TYR A 75 -19.80 0.42 2.53
N PRO A 76 -20.99 -0.11 2.89
CA PRO A 76 -21.39 -1.45 2.44
C PRO A 76 -21.60 -1.57 0.92
N GLY A 77 -21.77 -0.46 0.22
CA GLY A 77 -21.93 -0.45 -1.24
C GLY A 77 -20.63 -0.32 -2.03
N ALA A 78 -19.48 -0.26 -1.36
CA ALA A 78 -18.19 -0.06 -2.01
C ALA A 78 -17.14 -1.03 -1.47
N ALA A 79 -16.25 -1.48 -2.34
CA ALA A 79 -15.11 -2.31 -1.92
C ALA A 79 -14.11 -1.53 -1.06
N PHE A 80 -13.98 -0.23 -1.33
CA PHE A 80 -13.17 0.71 -0.56
C PHE A 80 -13.77 2.11 -0.71
N PRO A 81 -13.81 2.94 0.36
CA PRO A 81 -14.38 4.27 0.25
C PRO A 81 -13.57 5.17 -0.68
N SER A 82 -14.26 5.93 -1.52
CA SER A 82 -13.62 6.94 -2.35
C SER A 82 -13.07 8.08 -1.48
N PRO A 83 -12.12 8.89 -2.00
CA PRO A 83 -11.65 10.06 -1.26
C PRO A 83 -12.77 10.99 -0.80
N GLY A 84 -13.76 11.25 -1.65
CA GLY A 84 -14.92 12.08 -1.30
C GLY A 84 -15.77 11.47 -0.20
N GLN A 85 -16.05 10.17 -0.27
CA GLN A 85 -16.79 9.46 0.77
C GLN A 85 -16.09 9.51 2.12
N LEU A 86 -14.77 9.33 2.13
CA LEU A 86 -13.98 9.40 3.36
C LEU A 86 -14.04 10.79 3.99
N LEU A 87 -13.91 11.84 3.18
CA LEU A 87 -13.98 13.23 3.64
C LEU A 87 -15.36 13.63 4.12
N ASP A 88 -16.42 13.08 3.53
CA ASP A 88 -17.81 13.36 3.91
C ASP A 88 -18.26 12.59 5.15
N THR A 89 -17.49 11.59 5.58
CA THR A 89 -17.83 10.79 6.76
C THR A 89 -17.53 11.56 8.03
N ASP A 90 -18.45 11.50 9.01
CA ASP A 90 -18.29 12.12 10.30
C ASP A 90 -17.03 11.65 11.02
N GLU A 91 -16.30 12.59 11.60
CA GLU A 91 -15.04 12.30 12.31
C GLU A 91 -15.26 11.30 13.45
N ALA A 92 -16.37 11.42 14.19
CA ALA A 92 -16.68 10.51 15.29
C ALA A 92 -16.86 9.07 14.81
N ALA A 93 -17.47 8.86 13.64
CA ALA A 93 -17.61 7.55 13.03
C ALA A 93 -16.25 6.94 12.66
N LEU A 94 -15.37 7.73 12.09
CA LEU A 94 -14.02 7.29 11.73
C LEU A 94 -13.17 7.00 12.98
N ARG A 95 -13.28 7.85 14.01
CA ARG A 95 -12.62 7.59 15.30
C ARG A 95 -13.12 6.30 15.93
N GLY A 96 -14.40 6.03 15.81
CA GLY A 96 -15.02 4.80 16.30
C GLY A 96 -14.47 3.52 15.68
N CYS A 97 -13.87 3.61 14.50
CA CYS A 97 -13.18 2.47 13.87
C CYS A 97 -11.89 2.09 14.61
N GLY A 98 -11.30 2.98 15.40
CA GLY A 98 -10.09 2.74 16.15
C GLY A 98 -8.87 3.55 15.69
N PHE A 99 -9.04 4.47 14.75
CA PHE A 99 -7.95 5.35 14.31
C PHE A 99 -7.59 6.35 15.41
N SER A 100 -6.28 6.56 15.63
CA SER A 100 -5.81 7.68 16.44
C SER A 100 -6.13 9.01 15.72
N ALA A 101 -6.14 10.11 16.47
CA ALA A 101 -6.38 11.43 15.89
C ALA A 101 -5.37 11.75 14.78
N THR A 102 -4.10 11.41 15.00
CA THR A 102 -3.01 11.62 14.04
C THR A 102 -3.22 10.80 12.76
N LYS A 103 -3.54 9.52 12.92
CA LYS A 103 -3.81 8.65 11.77
C LYS A 103 -5.01 9.13 10.97
N LEU A 104 -6.07 9.55 11.65
CA LEU A 104 -7.27 10.08 11.00
C LEU A 104 -6.96 11.35 10.22
N ALA A 105 -6.21 12.29 10.79
CA ALA A 105 -5.78 13.50 10.09
C ALA A 105 -4.96 13.16 8.84
N THR A 106 -4.07 12.19 8.94
CA THR A 106 -3.24 11.72 7.81
C THR A 106 -4.12 11.10 6.71
N ILE A 107 -5.05 10.24 7.06
CA ILE A 107 -5.96 9.58 6.10
C ILE A 107 -6.82 10.62 5.38
N ARG A 108 -7.36 11.59 6.09
CA ARG A 108 -8.14 12.69 5.48
C ARG A 108 -7.27 13.55 4.58
N GLY A 109 -6.02 13.80 4.97
CA GLY A 109 -5.03 14.49 4.15
C GLY A 109 -4.72 13.75 2.85
N ILE A 110 -4.59 12.43 2.91
CA ILE A 110 -4.40 11.58 1.72
C ILE A 110 -5.62 11.67 0.79
N ALA A 111 -6.82 11.59 1.36
CA ALA A 111 -8.05 11.71 0.58
C ALA A 111 -8.14 13.06 -0.13
N GLN A 112 -7.84 14.15 0.55
CA GLN A 112 -7.82 15.49 -0.05
C GLN A 112 -6.74 15.59 -1.13
N ALA A 113 -5.54 15.11 -0.85
CA ALA A 113 -4.44 15.11 -1.82
C ALA A 113 -4.78 14.30 -3.08
N SER A 114 -5.56 13.24 -2.93
CA SER A 114 -6.05 12.44 -4.05
C SER A 114 -7.04 13.23 -4.91
N LEU A 115 -7.97 13.96 -4.29
CA LEU A 115 -8.90 14.84 -5.02
C LEU A 115 -8.17 15.99 -5.72
N ASP A 116 -7.12 16.51 -5.12
CA ASP A 116 -6.32 17.60 -5.67
C ASP A 116 -5.33 17.16 -6.75
N GLY A 117 -5.24 15.86 -7.02
CA GLY A 117 -4.33 15.31 -8.02
C GLY A 117 -2.88 15.17 -7.58
N VAL A 118 -2.57 15.45 -6.30
CA VAL A 118 -1.22 15.28 -5.74
C VAL A 118 -0.88 13.80 -5.58
N VAL A 119 -1.84 12.99 -5.12
CA VAL A 119 -1.74 11.54 -5.16
C VAL A 119 -2.24 11.08 -6.53
N PRO A 120 -1.36 10.52 -7.37
CA PRO A 120 -1.75 10.12 -8.72
C PRO A 120 -2.65 8.88 -8.71
N THR A 121 -3.41 8.68 -9.78
CA THR A 121 -4.02 7.39 -10.06
C THR A 121 -2.95 6.37 -10.42
N ARG A 122 -3.30 5.09 -10.39
CA ARG A 122 -2.38 4.03 -10.84
C ARG A 122 -1.89 4.25 -12.27
N GLY A 123 -2.82 4.63 -13.17
CA GLY A 123 -2.47 4.91 -14.56
C GLY A 123 -1.49 6.05 -14.71
N GLU A 124 -1.70 7.14 -13.99
CA GLU A 124 -0.77 8.28 -13.97
C GLU A 124 0.58 7.90 -13.37
N ALA A 125 0.59 7.14 -12.27
CA ALA A 125 1.81 6.71 -11.60
C ALA A 125 2.69 5.84 -12.51
N LEU A 126 2.09 4.97 -13.31
CA LEU A 126 2.82 4.12 -14.27
C LEU A 126 3.46 4.93 -15.40
N GLY A 127 2.97 6.13 -15.68
CA GLY A 127 3.52 7.04 -16.68
C GLY A 127 4.65 7.94 -16.15
N ILE A 128 4.92 7.94 -14.84
CA ILE A 128 6.00 8.74 -14.26
C ILE A 128 7.33 8.06 -14.56
N ALA A 129 8.22 8.77 -15.26
CA ALA A 129 9.56 8.27 -15.53
C ALA A 129 10.41 8.30 -14.24
N CYS A 130 11.18 7.23 -14.02
CA CYS A 130 12.18 7.18 -12.94
C CYS A 130 13.50 7.80 -13.40
#